data_1dff46554d2f43f0d623aaac2e6bf341
#
_entry.id   1dff46554d2f43f0d623aaac2e6bf341
#
_cell.length_a   1.000
_cell.length_b   1.000
_cell.length_c   1.000
_cell.angle_alpha   90.00
_cell.angle_beta   90.00
_cell.angle_gamma   90.00
#
_symmetry.space_group_name_H-M   'P 1'
#
loop_
_entity.id
_entity.type
_entity.pdbx_description
1 polymer ?
#
loop_
_entity_poly.entity_id
_entity_poly.type
_entity_poly.pdbx_seq_one_letter_code
_entity_poly.pdbx_strand_id
1 'polypeptide(L)'
;HCSVRRQRQMCIRDRLSTGAALEVWGTLVESQGRGQDFELQSVQILIRGTAPGEEYPLQKKGHTLEFLRDIAHLRPRTNTLGAVFRIRNTLSQAIHRFFQDRGFLYVHTPIITANDAEGAGEMFHVTSLDLEQLPKTKAGKVDYDQDFFGTDVSLTVSGQLGAEVFALAFTNVYTFGPTFRAENSNTARHLAEFWMIEPEMAFMDLQGMLVLTEEFLRELLKECLDRHEEDLAFLQKMYDQELISGLKHICLLYTSDAADERNSV
;
A
#
# COMPACT_ATOMS: atom_id res chain seq x y z
N HIS A 1 -44.44 23.60 20.30
CA HIS A 1 -43.85 22.49 19.49
C HIS A 1 -42.78 22.96 18.49
N CYS A 2 -42.81 24.20 17.98
CA CYS A 2 -41.84 24.73 17.04
C CYS A 2 -40.48 25.10 17.68
N SER A 3 -40.49 25.54 18.94
CA SER A 3 -39.28 25.95 19.68
C SER A 3 -38.37 24.78 20.04
N VAL A 4 -38.94 23.65 20.41
CA VAL A 4 -38.17 22.43 20.78
C VAL A 4 -37.50 21.78 19.57
N ARG A 5 -38.10 21.82 18.38
CA ARG A 5 -37.49 21.37 17.14
C ARG A 5 -36.30 22.25 16.73
N ARG A 6 -36.44 23.59 16.84
CA ARG A 6 -35.35 24.54 16.57
C ARG A 6 -34.16 24.36 17.53
N GLN A 7 -34.42 24.19 18.82
CA GLN A 7 -33.38 23.94 19.81
C GLN A 7 -32.68 22.62 19.58
N ARG A 8 -33.37 21.53 19.24
CA ARG A 8 -32.75 20.24 18.89
C ARG A 8 -31.90 20.35 17.61
N GLN A 9 -32.34 21.09 16.62
CA GLN A 9 -31.55 21.33 15.40
C GLN A 9 -30.31 22.20 15.67
N MET A 10 -30.40 23.20 16.52
CA MET A 10 -29.25 24.01 16.95
C MET A 10 -28.24 23.19 17.72
N CYS A 11 -28.65 22.38 18.69
CA CYS A 11 -27.74 21.50 19.44
C CYS A 11 -27.04 20.42 18.58
N ILE A 12 -27.70 19.99 17.50
CA ILE A 12 -27.06 19.08 16.54
C ILE A 12 -26.00 19.83 15.71
N ARG A 13 -26.31 21.02 15.25
CA ARG A 13 -25.43 21.85 14.43
C ARG A 13 -24.11 22.20 15.14
N ASP A 14 -24.17 22.53 16.43
CA ASP A 14 -23.01 22.87 17.25
C ASP A 14 -22.09 21.67 17.53
N ARG A 15 -22.62 20.45 17.37
CA ARG A 15 -21.88 19.18 17.57
C ARG A 15 -21.40 18.57 16.25
N LEU A 16 -21.76 19.14 15.10
CA LEU A 16 -21.33 18.73 13.77
C LEU A 16 -20.02 19.45 13.39
N SER A 17 -18.92 18.98 13.93
CA SER A 17 -17.59 19.48 13.61
C SER A 17 -16.86 18.56 12.63
N THR A 18 -15.79 19.08 12.03
CA THR A 18 -14.89 18.26 11.20
C THR A 18 -14.35 17.10 12.03
N GLY A 19 -14.45 15.88 11.51
CA GLY A 19 -14.03 14.66 12.22
C GLY A 19 -15.11 13.96 13.02
N ALA A 20 -16.27 14.56 13.23
CA ALA A 20 -17.40 13.90 13.90
C ALA A 20 -17.90 12.69 13.08
N ALA A 21 -18.28 11.61 13.78
CA ALA A 21 -18.86 10.42 13.17
C ALA A 21 -20.39 10.50 13.20
N LEU A 22 -21.01 10.31 12.04
CA LEU A 22 -22.45 10.48 11.85
C LEU A 22 -23.06 9.27 11.15
N GLU A 23 -24.30 8.97 11.49
CA GLU A 23 -25.22 8.22 10.64
C GLU A 23 -26.29 9.18 10.12
N VAL A 24 -26.55 9.14 8.82
CA VAL A 24 -27.50 10.02 8.17
C VAL A 24 -28.45 9.19 7.32
N TRP A 25 -29.74 9.40 7.52
CA TRP A 25 -30.80 8.84 6.69
C TRP A 25 -31.44 9.96 5.89
N GLY A 26 -31.70 9.71 4.62
CA GLY A 26 -32.27 10.71 3.74
C GLY A 26 -32.55 10.20 2.34
N THR A 27 -32.96 11.11 1.48
CA THR A 27 -33.19 10.83 0.06
C THR A 27 -32.03 11.37 -0.75
N LEU A 28 -31.48 10.55 -1.64
CA LEU A 28 -30.47 10.98 -2.61
C LEU A 28 -31.17 11.76 -3.71
N VAL A 29 -30.72 12.97 -3.96
CA VAL A 29 -31.27 13.86 -4.99
C VAL A 29 -30.14 14.48 -5.82
N GLU A 30 -30.47 14.95 -7.03
CA GLU A 30 -29.51 15.74 -7.81
C GLU A 30 -29.07 16.97 -7.02
N SER A 31 -27.76 17.23 -7.02
CA SER A 31 -27.20 18.37 -6.32
C SER A 31 -27.37 19.66 -7.11
N GLN A 32 -27.78 20.71 -6.43
CA GLN A 32 -27.74 22.07 -6.96
C GLN A 32 -26.40 22.77 -6.68
N GLY A 33 -25.49 22.08 -5.96
CA GLY A 33 -24.15 22.55 -5.63
C GLY A 33 -23.15 22.34 -6.77
N ARG A 34 -22.17 23.23 -6.88
CA ARG A 34 -21.09 23.06 -7.87
C ARG A 34 -20.11 21.98 -7.42
N GLY A 35 -19.76 21.07 -8.35
CA GLY A 35 -18.70 20.08 -8.15
C GLY A 35 -19.15 18.79 -7.46
N GLN A 36 -20.45 18.52 -7.43
CA GLN A 36 -21.01 17.23 -7.02
C GLN A 36 -22.33 16.98 -7.78
N ASP A 37 -22.58 15.74 -8.16
CA ASP A 37 -23.76 15.35 -8.94
C ASP A 37 -24.97 15.07 -8.04
N PHE A 38 -24.72 14.60 -6.83
CA PHE A 38 -25.75 14.19 -5.89
C PHE A 38 -25.55 14.80 -4.51
N GLU A 39 -26.66 14.99 -3.79
CA GLU A 39 -26.67 15.34 -2.38
C GLU A 39 -27.68 14.51 -1.61
N LEU A 40 -27.44 14.33 -0.31
CA LEU A 40 -28.35 13.62 0.57
C LEU A 40 -29.22 14.62 1.34
N GLN A 41 -30.51 14.70 1.00
CA GLN A 41 -31.48 15.42 1.80
C GLN A 41 -31.78 14.65 3.07
N SER A 42 -31.17 15.06 4.17
CA SER A 42 -31.26 14.34 5.43
C SER A 42 -32.62 14.47 6.10
N VAL A 43 -33.22 13.34 6.47
CA VAL A 43 -34.43 13.26 7.29
C VAL A 43 -34.05 13.07 8.75
N GLN A 44 -33.00 12.34 9.02
CA GLN A 44 -32.50 12.03 10.36
C GLN A 44 -30.97 12.02 10.39
N ILE A 45 -30.40 12.59 11.46
CA ILE A 45 -28.96 12.57 11.73
C ILE A 45 -28.74 12.05 13.14
N LEU A 46 -27.90 11.04 13.29
CA LEU A 46 -27.45 10.52 14.57
C LEU A 46 -25.94 10.74 14.71
N ILE A 47 -25.53 11.45 15.74
CA ILE A 47 -24.11 11.65 16.06
C ILE A 47 -23.62 10.44 16.84
N ARG A 48 -22.71 9.67 16.26
CA ARG A 48 -22.06 8.49 16.88
C ARG A 48 -20.83 8.87 17.68
N GLY A 49 -20.10 9.90 17.25
CA GLY A 49 -18.95 10.44 17.94
C GLY A 49 -18.72 11.90 17.64
N THR A 50 -18.32 12.66 18.62
CA THR A 50 -17.97 14.07 18.47
C THR A 50 -16.45 14.20 18.29
N ALA A 51 -16.03 15.21 17.52
CA ALA A 51 -14.64 15.64 17.46
C ALA A 51 -14.60 17.13 17.74
N PRO A 52 -13.92 17.62 18.80
CA PRO A 52 -13.76 19.04 19.05
C PRO A 52 -13.05 19.69 17.86
N GLY A 53 -13.71 20.66 17.21
CA GLY A 53 -13.25 21.21 15.93
C GLY A 53 -11.87 21.89 16.02
N GLU A 54 -11.52 22.43 17.19
CA GLU A 54 -10.22 23.07 17.44
C GLU A 54 -9.09 22.07 17.67
N GLU A 55 -9.40 20.88 18.19
CA GLU A 55 -8.44 19.83 18.51
C GLU A 55 -8.24 18.83 17.36
N TYR A 56 -9.20 18.78 16.42
CA TYR A 56 -9.12 17.84 15.30
C TYR A 56 -8.07 18.29 14.26
N PRO A 57 -6.99 17.52 14.05
CA PRO A 57 -5.82 18.00 13.29
C PRO A 57 -6.10 18.23 11.80
N LEU A 58 -7.04 17.44 11.20
CA LEU A 58 -7.39 17.60 9.79
C LEU A 58 -8.42 18.71 9.60
N GLN A 59 -7.94 19.85 9.17
CA GLN A 59 -8.78 21.02 8.85
C GLN A 59 -9.05 21.11 7.34
N LYS A 60 -10.00 21.98 6.93
CA LYS A 60 -10.34 22.25 5.51
C LYS A 60 -9.22 23.02 4.76
N LYS A 61 -7.97 22.70 4.99
CA LYS A 61 -6.80 23.29 4.33
C LYS A 61 -5.88 22.18 3.80
N GLY A 62 -4.99 22.53 2.89
CA GLY A 62 -3.94 21.60 2.46
C GLY A 62 -3.03 21.23 3.64
N HIS A 63 -2.62 19.97 3.69
CA HIS A 63 -1.66 19.44 4.65
C HIS A 63 -0.45 18.88 3.89
N THR A 64 0.75 19.10 4.44
CA THR A 64 1.97 18.51 3.88
C THR A 64 2.01 17.01 4.15
N LEU A 65 2.72 16.26 3.32
CA LEU A 65 2.89 14.81 3.52
C LEU A 65 3.68 14.52 4.81
N GLU A 66 4.56 15.42 5.24
CA GLU A 66 5.29 15.32 6.52
C GLU A 66 4.33 15.38 7.70
N PHE A 67 3.51 16.42 7.76
CA PHE A 67 2.47 16.54 8.79
C PHE A 67 1.54 15.33 8.82
N LEU A 68 1.16 14.79 7.65
CA LEU A 68 0.31 13.60 7.58
C LEU A 68 1.00 12.33 8.08
N ARG A 69 2.35 12.27 8.11
CA ARG A 69 3.08 11.18 8.76
C ARG A 69 3.00 11.26 10.28
N ASP A 70 3.06 12.46 10.85
CA ASP A 70 2.94 12.67 12.30
C ASP A 70 1.57 12.26 12.83
N ILE A 71 0.51 12.45 12.01
CA ILE A 71 -0.86 12.02 12.32
C ILE A 71 -1.26 10.78 11.53
N ALA A 72 -0.41 9.77 11.48
CA ALA A 72 -0.56 8.58 10.64
C ALA A 72 -1.93 7.88 10.75
N HIS A 73 -2.54 7.87 11.94
CA HIS A 73 -3.86 7.29 12.21
C HIS A 73 -5.03 8.05 11.55
N LEU A 74 -4.84 9.32 11.17
CA LEU A 74 -5.85 10.15 10.50
C LEU A 74 -5.59 10.33 9.00
N ARG A 75 -4.35 10.14 8.55
CA ARG A 75 -3.95 10.40 7.16
C ARG A 75 -4.79 9.70 6.07
N PRO A 76 -5.36 8.49 6.29
CA PRO A 76 -6.22 7.85 5.29
C PRO A 76 -7.52 8.62 4.99
N ARG A 77 -7.92 9.54 5.87
CA ARG A 77 -9.11 10.38 5.68
C ARG A 77 -8.89 11.54 4.71
N THR A 78 -7.65 11.80 4.30
CA THR A 78 -7.33 12.84 3.31
C THR A 78 -7.59 12.32 1.89
N ASN A 79 -7.96 13.22 0.97
CA ASN A 79 -8.18 12.85 -0.42
C ASN A 79 -6.93 12.22 -1.05
N THR A 80 -5.76 12.80 -0.80
CA THR A 80 -4.48 12.32 -1.33
C THR A 80 -4.18 10.87 -0.91
N LEU A 81 -4.12 10.61 0.40
CA LEU A 81 -3.77 9.27 0.87
C LEU A 81 -4.94 8.30 0.73
N GLY A 82 -6.20 8.80 0.75
CA GLY A 82 -7.36 8.01 0.39
C GLY A 82 -7.25 7.47 -1.04
N ALA A 83 -6.92 8.33 -2.01
CA ALA A 83 -6.67 7.94 -3.40
C ALA A 83 -5.53 6.91 -3.50
N VAL A 84 -4.38 7.20 -2.88
CA VAL A 84 -3.22 6.28 -2.86
C VAL A 84 -3.60 4.90 -2.29
N PHE A 85 -4.34 4.84 -1.19
CA PHE A 85 -4.71 3.56 -0.58
C PHE A 85 -5.75 2.78 -1.41
N ARG A 86 -6.68 3.45 -2.10
CA ARG A 86 -7.61 2.79 -3.03
C ARG A 86 -6.87 2.19 -4.22
N ILE A 87 -5.96 2.95 -4.85
CA ILE A 87 -5.10 2.47 -5.94
C ILE A 87 -4.25 1.29 -5.46
N ARG A 88 -3.58 1.41 -4.32
CA ARG A 88 -2.76 0.33 -3.74
C ARG A 88 -3.57 -0.94 -3.51
N ASN A 89 -4.79 -0.83 -2.99
CA ASN A 89 -5.68 -1.98 -2.80
C ASN A 89 -5.97 -2.69 -4.13
N THR A 90 -6.33 -1.93 -5.17
CA THR A 90 -6.62 -2.50 -6.50
C THR A 90 -5.40 -3.17 -7.11
N LEU A 91 -4.24 -2.50 -7.06
CA LEU A 91 -2.99 -3.07 -7.57
C LEU A 91 -2.60 -4.35 -6.82
N SER A 92 -2.77 -4.40 -5.51
CA SER A 92 -2.49 -5.63 -4.74
C SER A 92 -3.34 -6.82 -5.22
N GLN A 93 -4.63 -6.59 -5.51
CA GLN A 93 -5.50 -7.61 -6.06
C GLN A 93 -5.13 -7.98 -7.50
N ALA A 94 -4.75 -7.00 -8.31
CA ALA A 94 -4.32 -7.23 -9.69
C ALA A 94 -3.03 -8.06 -9.76
N ILE A 95 -2.06 -7.81 -8.88
CA ILE A 95 -0.84 -8.62 -8.76
C ILE A 95 -1.19 -10.10 -8.52
N HIS A 96 -2.05 -10.37 -7.54
CA HIS A 96 -2.46 -11.75 -7.28
C HIS A 96 -3.18 -12.39 -8.46
N ARG A 97 -4.11 -11.69 -9.11
CA ARG A 97 -4.80 -12.21 -10.30
C ARG A 97 -3.82 -12.50 -11.43
N PHE A 98 -2.93 -11.55 -11.75
CA PHE A 98 -1.96 -11.70 -12.83
C PHE A 98 -1.16 -13.01 -12.72
N PHE A 99 -0.60 -13.28 -11.57
CA PHE A 99 0.22 -14.46 -11.35
C PHE A 99 -0.63 -15.74 -11.27
N GLN A 100 -1.75 -15.72 -10.56
CA GLN A 100 -2.59 -16.91 -10.39
C GLN A 100 -3.25 -17.35 -11.68
N ASP A 101 -3.70 -16.41 -12.53
CA ASP A 101 -4.29 -16.71 -13.85
C ASP A 101 -3.26 -17.34 -14.81
N ARG A 102 -1.95 -17.13 -14.55
CA ARG A 102 -0.82 -17.75 -15.27
C ARG A 102 -0.28 -19.01 -14.61
N GLY A 103 -0.98 -19.53 -13.59
CA GLY A 103 -0.64 -20.77 -12.93
C GLY A 103 0.49 -20.67 -11.89
N PHE A 104 0.84 -19.48 -11.45
CA PHE A 104 1.79 -19.30 -10.36
C PHE A 104 1.14 -19.59 -9.02
N LEU A 105 1.89 -20.25 -8.13
CA LEU A 105 1.49 -20.45 -6.75
C LEU A 105 1.99 -19.29 -5.88
N TYR A 106 1.09 -18.67 -5.12
CA TYR A 106 1.48 -17.71 -4.09
C TYR A 106 2.10 -18.41 -2.89
N VAL A 107 3.29 -17.97 -2.51
CA VAL A 107 4.03 -18.50 -1.37
C VAL A 107 4.24 -17.41 -0.32
N HIS A 108 3.90 -17.70 0.92
CA HIS A 108 4.28 -16.90 2.07
C HIS A 108 5.58 -17.43 2.66
N THR A 109 6.67 -16.67 2.50
CA THR A 109 7.97 -17.00 3.09
C THR A 109 8.10 -16.37 4.48
N PRO A 110 8.85 -16.99 5.41
CA PRO A 110 9.01 -16.45 6.75
C PRO A 110 9.62 -15.05 6.75
N ILE A 111 9.05 -14.16 7.58
CA ILE A 111 9.55 -12.81 7.79
C ILE A 111 10.75 -12.79 8.72
N ILE A 112 10.76 -13.68 9.72
CA ILE A 112 11.90 -13.88 10.64
C ILE A 112 12.73 -15.05 10.09
N THR A 113 14.01 -14.80 9.84
CA THR A 113 14.90 -15.77 9.20
C THR A 113 16.30 -15.70 9.77
N ALA A 114 17.00 -16.83 9.78
CA ALA A 114 18.43 -16.89 10.06
C ALA A 114 19.29 -16.73 8.79
N ASN A 115 18.67 -16.61 7.60
CA ASN A 115 19.36 -16.55 6.32
C ASN A 115 19.40 -15.10 5.81
N ASP A 116 20.56 -14.70 5.32
CA ASP A 116 20.73 -13.46 4.55
C ASP A 116 20.62 -13.82 3.06
N ALA A 117 19.55 -13.37 2.42
CA ALA A 117 19.24 -13.73 1.04
C ALA A 117 20.15 -13.05 0.01
N GLU A 118 20.65 -11.85 0.31
CA GLU A 118 21.39 -11.05 -0.67
C GLU A 118 22.85 -10.77 -0.25
N GLY A 119 23.28 -11.24 0.94
CA GLY A 119 24.57 -10.86 1.51
C GLY A 119 24.67 -9.35 1.78
N ALA A 120 23.54 -8.68 1.86
CA ALA A 120 23.43 -7.23 1.84
C ALA A 120 23.63 -6.57 3.22
N GLY A 121 24.13 -7.28 4.17
CA GLY A 121 24.86 -6.77 5.33
C GLY A 121 24.10 -6.00 6.41
N GLU A 122 23.01 -5.32 6.19
CA GLU A 122 22.34 -4.55 7.24
C GLU A 122 20.91 -5.04 7.45
N MET A 123 20.78 -6.08 8.30
CA MET A 123 19.48 -6.64 8.69
C MET A 123 19.05 -6.12 10.05
N PHE A 124 17.75 -5.97 10.26
CA PHE A 124 17.19 -5.74 11.58
C PHE A 124 17.18 -7.05 12.37
N HIS A 125 17.97 -7.14 13.46
CA HIS A 125 17.96 -8.31 14.33
C HIS A 125 16.64 -8.40 15.11
N VAL A 126 16.16 -9.62 15.28
CA VAL A 126 14.97 -9.95 16.08
C VAL A 126 15.42 -10.74 17.29
N THR A 127 15.19 -10.21 18.49
CA THR A 127 15.59 -10.84 19.73
C THR A 127 14.53 -10.64 20.82
N SER A 128 14.41 -11.62 21.71
CA SER A 128 13.64 -11.53 22.95
C SER A 128 14.53 -11.28 24.18
N LEU A 129 15.85 -11.18 23.99
CA LEU A 129 16.78 -10.91 25.06
C LEU A 129 16.63 -9.47 25.58
N ASP A 130 16.88 -9.29 26.87
CA ASP A 130 16.98 -7.97 27.47
C ASP A 130 18.23 -7.25 26.96
N LEU A 131 18.03 -6.17 26.22
CA LEU A 131 19.14 -5.39 25.64
C LEU A 131 20.00 -4.70 26.69
N GLU A 132 19.50 -4.49 27.92
CA GLU A 132 20.27 -3.93 29.02
C GLU A 132 21.16 -4.98 29.71
N GLN A 133 20.79 -6.27 29.59
CA GLN A 133 21.47 -7.39 30.25
C GLN A 133 21.71 -8.56 29.26
N LEU A 134 22.33 -8.26 28.12
CA LEU A 134 22.62 -9.27 27.11
C LEU A 134 23.51 -10.39 27.64
N PRO A 135 23.08 -11.67 27.56
CA PRO A 135 23.93 -12.80 27.87
C PRO A 135 25.11 -12.85 26.91
N LYS A 136 26.29 -13.20 27.43
CA LYS A 136 27.51 -13.26 26.61
C LYS A 136 28.17 -14.62 26.70
N THR A 137 28.66 -15.08 25.54
CA THR A 137 29.55 -16.24 25.46
C THR A 137 30.90 -15.98 26.13
N LYS A 138 31.70 -17.01 26.34
CA LYS A 138 33.07 -16.87 26.85
C LYS A 138 33.97 -15.97 25.99
N ALA A 139 33.61 -15.80 24.70
CA ALA A 139 34.33 -14.93 23.76
C ALA A 139 33.80 -13.47 23.78
N GLY A 140 32.84 -13.12 24.64
CA GLY A 140 32.28 -11.77 24.78
C GLY A 140 31.24 -11.40 23.71
N LYS A 141 30.84 -12.31 22.85
CA LYS A 141 29.75 -12.13 21.88
C LYS A 141 28.40 -12.38 22.53
N VAL A 142 27.32 -11.89 21.93
CA VAL A 142 25.95 -12.20 22.36
C VAL A 142 25.75 -13.73 22.30
N ASP A 143 25.14 -14.27 23.36
CA ASP A 143 24.84 -15.69 23.48
C ASP A 143 23.41 -15.95 23.02
N TYR A 144 23.23 -16.14 21.72
CA TYR A 144 21.92 -16.38 21.11
C TYR A 144 21.34 -17.76 21.43
N ASP A 145 22.13 -18.71 22.02
CA ASP A 145 21.59 -19.98 22.51
C ASP A 145 20.55 -19.75 23.63
N GLN A 146 20.58 -18.58 24.27
CA GLN A 146 19.62 -18.17 25.30
C GLN A 146 18.44 -17.35 24.74
N ASP A 147 18.44 -17.03 23.46
CA ASP A 147 17.34 -16.32 22.81
C ASP A 147 16.22 -17.28 22.39
N PHE A 148 15.05 -16.71 22.03
CA PHE A 148 13.83 -17.45 21.68
C PHE A 148 14.06 -18.52 20.60
N PHE A 149 14.81 -18.20 19.56
CA PHE A 149 15.09 -19.12 18.45
C PHE A 149 16.37 -19.96 18.64
N GLY A 150 17.13 -19.73 19.70
CA GLY A 150 18.42 -20.40 19.92
C GLY A 150 19.48 -20.09 18.87
N THR A 151 19.30 -19.07 18.08
CA THR A 151 20.23 -18.61 17.03
C THR A 151 19.97 -17.15 16.70
N ASP A 152 20.95 -16.51 16.07
CA ASP A 152 20.78 -15.15 15.54
C ASP A 152 19.78 -15.14 14.38
N VAL A 153 18.70 -14.37 14.50
CA VAL A 153 17.67 -14.21 13.48
C VAL A 153 17.39 -12.72 13.22
N SER A 154 16.92 -12.46 12.02
CA SER A 154 16.67 -11.11 11.54
C SER A 154 15.34 -11.03 10.77
N LEU A 155 14.88 -9.81 10.52
CA LEU A 155 13.82 -9.58 9.56
C LEU A 155 14.36 -9.79 8.14
N THR A 156 13.59 -10.47 7.30
CA THR A 156 13.99 -10.82 5.94
C THR A 156 14.21 -9.59 5.06
N VAL A 157 15.25 -9.64 4.23
CA VAL A 157 15.53 -8.63 3.20
C VAL A 157 14.89 -9.00 1.85
N SER A 158 14.50 -10.29 1.67
CA SER A 158 13.88 -10.84 0.46
C SER A 158 13.22 -12.17 0.77
N GLY A 159 12.14 -12.49 0.06
CA GLY A 159 11.51 -13.81 0.09
C GLY A 159 12.16 -14.82 -0.86
N GLN A 160 13.15 -14.42 -1.66
CA GLN A 160 13.72 -15.19 -2.77
C GLN A 160 14.18 -16.58 -2.35
N LEU A 161 15.07 -16.72 -1.36
CA LEU A 161 15.61 -18.01 -0.95
C LEU A 161 14.52 -19.01 -0.54
N GLY A 162 13.49 -18.53 0.15
CA GLY A 162 12.34 -19.36 0.48
C GLY A 162 11.54 -19.73 -0.76
N ALA A 163 11.29 -18.77 -1.66
CA ALA A 163 10.53 -19.00 -2.89
C ALA A 163 11.24 -19.99 -3.85
N GLU A 164 12.56 -19.95 -3.98
CA GLU A 164 13.33 -20.88 -4.81
C GLU A 164 13.12 -22.34 -4.38
N VAL A 165 13.02 -22.61 -3.08
CA VAL A 165 12.70 -23.97 -2.58
C VAL A 165 11.34 -24.45 -3.10
N PHE A 166 10.36 -23.55 -3.14
CA PHE A 166 9.04 -23.86 -3.68
C PHE A 166 9.04 -23.94 -5.20
N ALA A 167 9.85 -23.14 -5.91
CA ALA A 167 9.98 -23.20 -7.35
C ALA A 167 10.54 -24.56 -7.82
N LEU A 168 11.45 -25.16 -7.05
CA LEU A 168 11.94 -26.51 -7.30
C LEU A 168 10.84 -27.60 -7.22
N ALA A 169 9.78 -27.35 -6.48
CA ALA A 169 8.66 -28.29 -6.32
C ALA A 169 7.46 -27.95 -7.23
N PHE A 170 7.18 -26.67 -7.47
CA PHE A 170 5.97 -26.18 -8.13
C PHE A 170 6.22 -25.42 -9.43
N THR A 171 7.44 -25.25 -9.84
CA THR A 171 7.90 -24.62 -11.08
C THR A 171 7.77 -23.11 -11.06
N ASN A 172 6.54 -22.59 -10.97
CA ASN A 172 6.26 -21.15 -11.00
C ASN A 172 5.60 -20.72 -9.68
N VAL A 173 6.28 -19.88 -8.94
CA VAL A 173 5.81 -19.36 -7.66
C VAL A 173 6.05 -17.86 -7.59
N TYR A 174 5.41 -17.18 -6.67
CA TYR A 174 5.71 -15.79 -6.37
C TYR A 174 5.47 -15.47 -4.90
N THR A 175 6.28 -14.57 -4.38
CA THR A 175 6.01 -13.90 -3.12
C THR A 175 5.45 -12.51 -3.38
N PHE A 176 4.65 -12.02 -2.48
CA PHE A 176 4.22 -10.64 -2.42
C PHE A 176 4.03 -10.28 -0.95
N GLY A 177 5.03 -9.65 -0.36
CA GLY A 177 5.06 -9.42 1.07
C GLY A 177 6.08 -8.40 1.53
N PRO A 178 6.09 -8.07 2.83
CA PRO A 178 6.99 -7.10 3.40
C PRO A 178 8.41 -7.62 3.48
N THR A 179 9.36 -6.73 3.20
CA THR A 179 10.79 -6.92 3.35
C THR A 179 11.40 -5.75 4.10
N PHE A 180 12.55 -5.95 4.73
CA PHE A 180 13.13 -5.01 5.68
C PHE A 180 14.62 -4.84 5.39
N ARG A 181 15.10 -3.61 5.30
CA ARG A 181 16.51 -3.29 5.12
C ARG A 181 16.92 -2.19 6.08
N ALA A 182 17.95 -2.45 6.89
CA ALA A 182 18.45 -1.50 7.90
C ALA A 182 19.45 -0.48 7.33
N GLU A 183 19.55 -0.39 6.01
CA GLU A 183 20.45 0.55 5.33
C GLU A 183 20.18 1.98 5.73
N ASN A 184 21.20 2.68 6.23
CA ASN A 184 21.11 4.08 6.58
C ASN A 184 21.24 4.96 5.33
N SER A 185 20.15 5.07 4.57
CA SER A 185 20.07 5.89 3.37
C SER A 185 18.98 6.95 3.48
N ASN A 186 19.37 8.22 3.39
CA ASN A 186 18.48 9.38 3.47
C ASN A 186 17.98 9.83 2.09
N THR A 187 17.60 8.91 1.21
CA THR A 187 16.99 9.25 -0.07
C THR A 187 15.47 9.13 -0.04
N ALA A 188 14.77 9.86 -0.89
CA ALA A 188 13.30 9.80 -0.99
C ALA A 188 12.76 8.43 -1.45
N ARG A 189 13.63 7.52 -1.90
CA ARG A 189 13.29 6.21 -2.45
C ARG A 189 13.69 5.03 -1.57
N HIS A 190 14.39 5.25 -0.45
CA HIS A 190 14.78 4.20 0.48
C HIS A 190 13.81 4.16 1.65
N LEU A 191 13.22 2.99 1.88
CA LEU A 191 12.35 2.69 3.00
C LEU A 191 12.95 1.50 3.77
N ALA A 192 12.86 1.56 5.10
CA ALA A 192 13.29 0.45 5.95
C ALA A 192 12.34 -0.75 5.88
N GLU A 193 11.08 -0.52 5.50
CA GLU A 193 10.06 -1.53 5.26
C GLU A 193 9.36 -1.22 3.93
N PHE A 194 9.29 -2.21 3.04
CA PHE A 194 8.59 -2.12 1.76
C PHE A 194 8.12 -3.50 1.31
N TRP A 195 7.20 -3.54 0.34
CA TRP A 195 6.71 -4.80 -0.21
C TRP A 195 7.41 -5.11 -1.51
N MET A 196 7.85 -6.36 -1.66
CA MET A 196 8.43 -6.87 -2.90
C MET A 196 7.46 -7.84 -3.58
N ILE A 197 7.55 -7.87 -4.91
CA ILE A 197 6.89 -8.83 -5.78
C ILE A 197 8.04 -9.64 -6.38
N GLU A 198 8.15 -10.90 -6.03
CA GLU A 198 9.30 -11.74 -6.36
C GLU A 198 8.80 -13.05 -6.99
N PRO A 199 8.60 -13.07 -8.32
CA PRO A 199 8.31 -14.33 -9.03
C PRO A 199 9.57 -15.14 -9.21
N GLU A 200 9.48 -16.44 -8.91
CA GLU A 200 10.54 -17.44 -9.12
C GLU A 200 10.04 -18.52 -10.08
N MET A 201 10.78 -18.72 -11.15
CA MET A 201 10.37 -19.58 -12.26
C MET A 201 11.49 -20.55 -12.62
N ALA A 202 11.29 -21.83 -12.32
CA ALA A 202 12.16 -22.87 -12.87
C ALA A 202 11.96 -22.94 -14.40
N PHE A 203 13.04 -23.13 -15.16
CA PHE A 203 13.05 -23.25 -16.63
C PHE A 203 12.71 -21.98 -17.43
N MET A 204 12.65 -20.82 -16.78
CA MET A 204 12.44 -19.53 -17.45
C MET A 204 13.82 -18.93 -17.80
N ASP A 205 13.98 -18.51 -19.06
CA ASP A 205 15.16 -17.75 -19.49
C ASP A 205 14.91 -16.22 -19.35
N LEU A 206 15.95 -15.44 -19.63
CA LEU A 206 15.88 -13.99 -19.54
C LEU A 206 14.81 -13.40 -20.50
N GLN A 207 14.71 -13.95 -21.70
CA GLN A 207 13.75 -13.44 -22.70
C GLN A 207 12.30 -13.67 -22.24
N GLY A 208 12.02 -14.87 -21.72
CA GLY A 208 10.69 -15.18 -21.14
C GLY A 208 10.37 -14.27 -19.93
N MET A 209 11.36 -13.99 -19.09
CA MET A 209 11.18 -13.10 -17.95
C MET A 209 10.88 -11.65 -18.39
N LEU A 210 11.55 -11.14 -19.43
CA LEU A 210 11.29 -9.80 -19.96
C LEU A 210 9.86 -9.69 -20.50
N VAL A 211 9.38 -10.69 -21.25
CA VAL A 211 7.99 -10.73 -21.75
C VAL A 211 6.99 -10.75 -20.61
N LEU A 212 7.20 -11.59 -19.59
CA LEU A 212 6.33 -11.67 -18.42
C LEU A 212 6.28 -10.34 -17.66
N THR A 213 7.43 -9.68 -17.48
CA THR A 213 7.53 -8.39 -16.79
C THR A 213 6.79 -7.28 -17.56
N GLU A 214 6.93 -7.26 -18.87
CA GLU A 214 6.21 -6.33 -19.73
C GLU A 214 4.69 -6.51 -19.61
N GLU A 215 4.20 -7.75 -19.76
CA GLU A 215 2.77 -8.07 -19.60
C GLU A 215 2.26 -7.67 -18.21
N PHE A 216 3.05 -7.95 -17.17
CA PHE A 216 2.73 -7.60 -15.79
C PHE A 216 2.54 -6.09 -15.61
N LEU A 217 3.50 -5.29 -16.03
CA LEU A 217 3.43 -3.83 -15.91
C LEU A 217 2.24 -3.27 -16.70
N ARG A 218 2.03 -3.74 -17.93
CA ARG A 218 0.92 -3.31 -18.79
C ARG A 218 -0.43 -3.59 -18.14
N GLU A 219 -0.63 -4.80 -17.61
CA GLU A 219 -1.89 -5.19 -16.98
C GLU A 219 -2.17 -4.39 -15.72
N LEU A 220 -1.15 -4.15 -14.87
CA LEU A 220 -1.31 -3.31 -13.68
C LEU A 220 -1.64 -1.86 -14.01
N LEU A 221 -0.96 -1.28 -15.00
CA LEU A 221 -1.21 0.10 -15.42
C LEU A 221 -2.61 0.25 -16.02
N LYS A 222 -3.04 -0.71 -16.83
CA LYS A 222 -4.38 -0.74 -17.38
C LYS A 222 -5.44 -0.84 -16.29
N GLU A 223 -5.29 -1.76 -15.34
CA GLU A 223 -6.19 -1.91 -14.20
C GLU A 223 -6.31 -0.62 -13.38
N CYS A 224 -5.19 0.08 -13.20
CA CYS A 224 -5.16 1.36 -12.50
C CYS A 224 -5.92 2.45 -13.29
N LEU A 225 -5.68 2.57 -14.59
CA LEU A 225 -6.33 3.56 -15.46
C LEU A 225 -7.84 3.30 -15.55
N ASP A 226 -8.27 2.05 -15.68
CA ASP A 226 -9.67 1.69 -15.87
C ASP A 226 -10.52 1.85 -14.61
N ARG A 227 -9.92 1.66 -13.41
CA ARG A 227 -10.68 1.63 -12.15
C ARG A 227 -10.55 2.88 -11.29
N HIS A 228 -9.57 3.73 -11.57
CA HIS A 228 -9.24 4.88 -10.72
C HIS A 228 -9.20 6.21 -11.46
N GLU A 229 -10.09 6.40 -12.43
CA GLU A 229 -10.14 7.63 -13.23
C GLU A 229 -10.24 8.89 -12.36
N GLU A 230 -11.14 8.90 -11.37
CA GLU A 230 -11.33 10.04 -10.48
C GLU A 230 -10.12 10.27 -9.56
N ASP A 231 -9.57 9.21 -8.98
CA ASP A 231 -8.39 9.28 -8.11
C ASP A 231 -7.16 9.76 -8.89
N LEU A 232 -6.97 9.25 -10.11
CA LEU A 232 -5.87 9.66 -10.98
C LEU A 232 -6.02 11.11 -11.44
N ALA A 233 -7.24 11.53 -11.81
CA ALA A 233 -7.51 12.92 -12.17
C ALA A 233 -7.24 13.87 -11.00
N PHE A 234 -7.60 13.48 -9.78
CA PHE A 234 -7.28 14.23 -8.57
C PHE A 234 -5.76 14.32 -8.35
N LEU A 235 -5.04 13.19 -8.42
CA LEU A 235 -3.58 13.16 -8.23
C LEU A 235 -2.85 13.94 -9.33
N GLN A 236 -3.30 13.83 -10.58
CA GLN A 236 -2.79 14.60 -11.70
C GLN A 236 -2.90 16.11 -11.44
N LYS A 237 -4.07 16.56 -11.03
CA LYS A 237 -4.31 17.98 -10.72
C LYS A 237 -3.44 18.49 -9.58
N MET A 238 -3.16 17.68 -8.59
CA MET A 238 -2.49 18.10 -7.34
C MET A 238 -0.97 17.97 -7.39
N TYR A 239 -0.44 16.99 -8.14
CA TYR A 239 0.97 16.59 -8.01
C TYR A 239 1.72 16.51 -9.34
N ASP A 240 1.11 15.97 -10.39
CA ASP A 240 1.80 15.75 -11.67
C ASP A 240 0.81 15.89 -12.83
N GLN A 241 0.88 16.98 -13.55
CA GLN A 241 -0.03 17.32 -14.64
C GLN A 241 0.03 16.35 -15.83
N GLU A 242 1.10 15.57 -15.95
CA GLU A 242 1.30 14.59 -17.01
C GLU A 242 1.06 13.15 -16.56
N LEU A 243 0.61 12.91 -15.32
CA LEU A 243 0.45 11.59 -14.73
C LEU A 243 -0.30 10.62 -15.65
N ILE A 244 -1.53 10.96 -16.05
CA ILE A 244 -2.39 10.06 -16.85
C ILE A 244 -1.83 9.86 -18.26
N SER A 245 -1.31 10.90 -18.88
CA SER A 245 -0.68 10.80 -20.21
C SER A 245 0.58 9.94 -20.17
N GLY A 246 1.40 10.07 -19.13
CA GLY A 246 2.58 9.23 -18.91
C GLY A 246 2.22 7.76 -18.72
N LEU A 247 1.23 7.44 -17.87
CA LEU A 247 0.76 6.08 -17.68
C LEU A 247 0.22 5.45 -18.96
N LYS A 248 -0.58 6.20 -19.73
CA LYS A 248 -1.10 5.75 -21.04
C LYS A 248 0.02 5.53 -22.05
N HIS A 249 1.02 6.41 -22.07
CA HIS A 249 2.17 6.28 -22.98
C HIS A 249 2.96 5.00 -22.70
N ILE A 250 3.24 4.67 -21.45
CA ILE A 250 3.91 3.42 -21.08
C ILE A 250 3.08 2.22 -21.53
N CYS A 251 1.76 2.22 -21.31
CA CYS A 251 0.88 1.14 -21.81
C CYS A 251 0.93 0.96 -23.33
N LEU A 252 1.08 2.05 -24.10
CA LEU A 252 1.08 2.02 -25.57
C LEU A 252 2.44 1.65 -26.16
N LEU A 253 3.56 2.10 -25.58
CA LEU A 253 4.90 1.76 -26.05
C LEU A 253 5.10 0.26 -26.16
N TYR A 254 4.63 -0.47 -25.15
CA TYR A 254 4.73 -1.93 -25.11
C TYR A 254 3.73 -2.66 -26.02
N THR A 255 2.75 -1.97 -26.63
CA THR A 255 1.83 -2.60 -27.60
C THR A 255 2.34 -2.54 -29.04
N SER A 256 3.16 -1.56 -29.40
CA SER A 256 3.67 -1.41 -30.77
C SER A 256 4.83 -2.37 -31.06
N ASP A 257 5.77 -2.55 -30.14
CA ASP A 257 6.94 -3.40 -30.36
C ASP A 257 6.60 -4.89 -30.37
N ALA A 258 5.66 -5.35 -29.52
CA ALA A 258 5.19 -6.74 -29.51
C ALA A 258 4.35 -7.12 -30.74
N ALA A 259 3.78 -6.17 -31.45
CA ALA A 259 3.05 -6.42 -32.70
C ALA A 259 3.99 -6.57 -33.90
N ASP A 260 5.11 -5.85 -33.93
CA ASP A 260 6.10 -5.92 -35.01
C ASP A 260 6.96 -7.19 -34.94
N GLU A 261 7.30 -7.67 -33.75
CA GLU A 261 8.06 -8.92 -33.60
C GLU A 261 7.25 -10.18 -33.92
N ARG A 262 5.92 -10.20 -33.71
CA ARG A 262 5.05 -11.34 -34.08
C ARG A 262 4.79 -11.46 -35.60
N ASN A 263 5.04 -10.43 -36.36
CA ASN A 263 4.90 -10.43 -37.83
C ASN A 263 6.22 -10.71 -38.57
N SER A 264 7.33 -10.94 -37.84
CA SER A 264 8.66 -11.18 -38.39
C SER A 264 9.14 -12.64 -38.27
N VAL A 265 8.24 -13.61 -37.97
CA VAL A 265 8.54 -15.06 -37.95
C VAL A 265 7.70 -15.78 -39.00
#